data_8d5fdaad24d7619e4684832ef25c7037
#
_entry.id   8d5fdaad24d7619e4684832ef25c7037
#
_cell.length_a   1.000
_cell.length_b   1.000
_cell.length_c   1.000
_cell.angle_alpha   90.00
_cell.angle_beta   90.00
_cell.angle_gamma   90.00
#
_symmetry.space_group_name_H-M   'P 1'
#
loop_
_entity.id
_entity.type
_entity.pdbx_description
1 polymer ?
#
loop_
_entity_poly.entity_id
_entity_poly.type
_entity_poly.pdbx_seq_one_letter_code
_entity_poly.pdbx_strand_id
1 'polypeptide(L)'
;LMKLVRHSSAFEEADQQGWLPVHEAAAQLNKNILEITLKASRAIMWEQTTLKGETPLLVAVRNCFVDNVRFLLLNGCNPNVKNEEGDSPLVIAVKHDSYEIASLLISSGAKVNLQCVHKRTALHEAARLGRKDLVKLLLRSGADPDPRSGYGLTPLALAAQIGHTEIMELLLQKGADVLSQAMDCASVLFEAAGGGNPDSLSLLLEYGADANVPKHSGHLPIHRAAYRGHFLALKNLVPVTNFDAIKESGISPVHSAAAGAHPQCLEFLLKSGFDANFMLDQRVRKGYDDHRKSALYFAVSNGDICSAQLLLNAGALPNQDPINCLQIALRMGNYELMNLLLRHGANVNYFCRVNTTHFPSALQYALKDEVMLRMLMNYGYDVHRCFDCPQGNSSHSQYVTDGWTSTVIKDTMFCEVITLSWLKHLSGKVVRVMLDYVDHINICWKLEAVLKEQELWPDINLILTNPRSLKHLCRLKIRECMGRLRLRCPVFMTFLPLPNCLKDYILYKEYDLYGQE
;
A
#
# COMPACT_ATOMS: atom_id res chain seq x y z
N LEU A 1 -56.30 -4.23 22.09
CA LEU A 1 -56.28 -3.12 21.10
C LEU A 1 -57.70 -2.61 20.82
N MET A 2 -58.69 -3.42 20.42
CA MET A 2 -60.06 -2.98 20.13
C MET A 2 -60.76 -2.22 21.29
N LYS A 3 -60.45 -2.57 22.56
CA LYS A 3 -60.97 -1.86 23.75
C LYS A 3 -60.26 -0.51 23.98
N LEU A 4 -59.02 -0.38 23.53
CA LEU A 4 -58.20 0.84 23.67
C LEU A 4 -58.49 1.89 22.59
N VAL A 5 -59.17 1.57 21.48
CA VAL A 5 -59.53 2.50 20.41
C VAL A 5 -60.39 3.69 20.94
N ARG A 6 -61.04 3.53 22.09
CA ARG A 6 -61.81 4.60 22.77
C ARG A 6 -60.91 5.62 23.52
N HIS A 7 -59.62 5.34 23.65
CA HIS A 7 -58.63 6.20 24.30
C HIS A 7 -57.56 6.64 23.28
N SER A 8 -57.96 7.47 22.34
CA SER A 8 -57.10 7.92 21.21
C SER A 8 -55.78 8.57 21.67
N SER A 9 -55.77 9.24 22.82
CA SER A 9 -54.57 9.87 23.37
C SER A 9 -53.43 8.87 23.65
N ALA A 10 -53.74 7.62 24.02
CA ALA A 10 -52.72 6.58 24.26
C ALA A 10 -51.97 6.15 22.98
N PHE A 11 -52.46 6.49 21.78
CA PHE A 11 -51.80 6.22 20.51
C PHE A 11 -50.97 7.39 19.98
N GLU A 12 -50.95 8.50 20.73
CA GLU A 12 -50.24 9.74 20.37
C GLU A 12 -48.98 9.96 21.25
N GLU A 13 -48.77 9.13 22.27
CA GLU A 13 -47.60 9.20 23.14
C GLU A 13 -46.42 8.40 22.54
N ALA A 14 -45.27 9.10 22.41
CA ALA A 14 -44.04 8.49 21.94
C ALA A 14 -43.18 7.96 23.12
N ASP A 15 -42.44 6.88 22.88
CA ASP A 15 -41.45 6.38 23.83
C ASP A 15 -40.17 7.24 23.85
N GLN A 16 -39.19 6.85 24.64
CA GLN A 16 -37.88 7.54 24.76
C GLN A 16 -37.10 7.60 23.46
N GLN A 17 -37.41 6.75 22.48
CA GLN A 17 -36.78 6.73 21.15
C GLN A 17 -37.61 7.44 20.08
N GLY A 18 -38.71 8.05 20.49
CA GLY A 18 -39.69 8.72 19.58
C GLY A 18 -40.59 7.74 18.85
N TRP A 19 -40.66 6.46 19.27
CA TRP A 19 -41.57 5.50 18.66
C TRP A 19 -43.00 5.72 19.14
N LEU A 20 -43.89 5.83 18.20
CA LEU A 20 -45.33 5.82 18.44
C LEU A 20 -45.87 4.41 18.29
N PRO A 21 -47.05 4.07 18.86
CA PRO A 21 -47.71 2.78 18.65
C PRO A 21 -47.87 2.37 17.18
N VAL A 22 -47.99 3.34 16.26
CA VAL A 22 -48.03 3.07 14.81
C VAL A 22 -46.71 2.59 14.25
N HIS A 23 -45.54 3.03 14.78
CA HIS A 23 -44.24 2.52 14.40
C HIS A 23 -44.08 1.04 14.86
N GLU A 24 -44.45 0.76 16.10
CA GLU A 24 -44.47 -0.59 16.64
C GLU A 24 -45.40 -1.53 15.86
N ALA A 25 -46.60 -1.03 15.48
CA ALA A 25 -47.52 -1.78 14.67
C ALA A 25 -47.00 -2.04 13.25
N ALA A 26 -46.29 -1.07 12.65
CA ALA A 26 -45.65 -1.22 11.35
C ALA A 26 -44.50 -2.21 11.37
N ALA A 27 -43.84 -2.38 12.54
CA ALA A 27 -42.79 -3.36 12.79
C ALA A 27 -43.32 -4.78 13.07
N GLN A 28 -44.62 -5.01 13.11
CA GLN A 28 -45.24 -6.32 13.30
C GLN A 28 -45.67 -6.94 11.98
N LEU A 29 -45.48 -8.26 11.86
CA LEU A 29 -45.89 -9.00 10.64
C LEU A 29 -47.41 -8.99 10.41
N ASN A 30 -48.21 -8.91 11.47
CA ASN A 30 -49.64 -8.99 11.40
C ASN A 30 -50.25 -7.62 11.02
N LYS A 31 -50.67 -7.48 9.77
CA LYS A 31 -51.31 -6.30 9.20
C LYS A 31 -52.51 -5.80 10.03
N ASN A 32 -53.30 -6.71 10.65
CA ASN A 32 -54.46 -6.33 11.43
C ASN A 32 -54.14 -5.44 12.63
N ILE A 33 -52.92 -5.60 13.19
CA ILE A 33 -52.44 -4.76 14.30
C ILE A 33 -52.26 -3.33 13.78
N LEU A 34 -51.61 -3.18 12.63
CA LEU A 34 -51.38 -1.89 11.97
C LEU A 34 -52.73 -1.24 11.59
N GLU A 35 -53.66 -1.99 11.02
CA GLU A 35 -54.97 -1.51 10.63
C GLU A 35 -55.78 -0.95 11.83
N ILE A 36 -55.78 -1.67 12.95
CA ILE A 36 -56.47 -1.21 14.17
C ILE A 36 -55.79 0.03 14.74
N THR A 37 -54.46 0.07 14.74
CA THR A 37 -53.69 1.21 15.26
C THR A 37 -53.89 2.46 14.43
N LEU A 38 -53.90 2.35 13.09
CA LEU A 38 -54.20 3.47 12.20
C LEU A 38 -55.62 4.03 12.36
N LYS A 39 -56.61 3.16 12.57
CA LYS A 39 -58.00 3.59 12.84
C LYS A 39 -58.14 4.29 14.19
N ALA A 40 -57.26 3.99 15.15
CA ALA A 40 -57.28 4.58 16.48
C ALA A 40 -56.49 5.88 16.58
N SER A 41 -55.47 6.07 15.72
CA SER A 41 -54.61 7.24 15.68
C SER A 41 -55.11 8.30 14.67
N ARG A 42 -54.73 9.58 14.88
CA ARG A 42 -55.00 10.63 13.89
C ARG A 42 -54.07 10.47 12.67
N ALA A 43 -54.55 10.84 11.49
CA ALA A 43 -53.80 10.74 10.23
C ALA A 43 -52.43 11.47 10.29
N ILE A 44 -52.31 12.54 11.07
CA ILE A 44 -51.04 13.26 11.25
C ILE A 44 -49.95 12.41 11.91
N MET A 45 -50.34 11.39 12.70
CA MET A 45 -49.38 10.48 13.39
C MET A 45 -48.73 9.48 12.41
N TRP A 46 -49.28 9.29 11.22
CA TRP A 46 -48.76 8.33 10.23
C TRP A 46 -47.47 8.81 9.54
N GLU A 47 -47.24 10.14 9.57
CA GLU A 47 -46.03 10.78 9.01
C GLU A 47 -45.06 11.23 10.08
N GLN A 48 -45.34 10.97 11.37
CA GLN A 48 -44.42 11.30 12.45
C GLN A 48 -43.16 10.43 12.37
N THR A 49 -42.05 11.00 12.78
CA THR A 49 -40.76 10.37 12.74
C THR A 49 -40.24 10.00 14.12
N THR A 50 -39.55 8.87 14.23
CA THR A 50 -38.74 8.51 15.40
C THR A 50 -37.54 9.46 15.52
N LEU A 51 -36.74 9.35 16.59
CA LEU A 51 -35.49 10.09 16.73
C LEU A 51 -34.47 9.79 15.60
N LYS A 52 -34.62 8.67 14.89
CA LYS A 52 -33.84 8.33 13.69
C LYS A 52 -34.46 8.81 12.38
N GLY A 53 -35.48 9.66 12.44
CA GLY A 53 -36.15 10.14 11.26
C GLY A 53 -37.03 9.09 10.54
N GLU A 54 -37.39 7.99 11.20
CA GLU A 54 -38.13 6.90 10.57
C GLU A 54 -39.65 7.08 10.72
N THR A 55 -40.34 7.07 9.61
CA THR A 55 -41.81 7.00 9.57
C THR A 55 -42.29 5.53 9.67
N PRO A 56 -43.54 5.26 10.02
CA PRO A 56 -44.12 3.92 9.98
C PRO A 56 -43.91 3.20 8.64
N LEU A 57 -43.93 3.95 7.51
CA LEU A 57 -43.66 3.39 6.19
C LEU A 57 -42.22 2.92 6.06
N LEU A 58 -41.24 3.73 6.52
CA LEU A 58 -39.80 3.32 6.52
C LEU A 58 -39.56 2.10 7.36
N VAL A 59 -40.20 2.02 8.54
CA VAL A 59 -40.11 0.84 9.43
C VAL A 59 -40.67 -0.42 8.74
N ALA A 60 -41.87 -0.33 8.11
CA ALA A 60 -42.46 -1.44 7.40
C ALA A 60 -41.59 -1.93 6.21
N VAL A 61 -41.00 -0.98 5.45
CA VAL A 61 -40.11 -1.29 4.32
C VAL A 61 -38.83 -1.96 4.81
N ARG A 62 -38.23 -1.47 5.88
CA ARG A 62 -37.01 -2.07 6.48
C ARG A 62 -37.24 -3.51 6.93
N ASN A 63 -38.40 -3.81 7.48
CA ASN A 63 -38.76 -5.16 7.91
C ASN A 63 -39.30 -6.04 6.77
N CYS A 64 -39.35 -5.51 5.55
CA CYS A 64 -39.83 -6.22 4.36
C CYS A 64 -41.29 -6.72 4.49
N PHE A 65 -42.16 -6.01 5.22
CA PHE A 65 -43.55 -6.39 5.42
C PHE A 65 -44.44 -5.82 4.30
N VAL A 66 -44.52 -6.54 3.21
CA VAL A 66 -45.21 -6.14 1.98
C VAL A 66 -46.65 -5.68 2.24
N ASP A 67 -47.44 -6.42 3.03
CA ASP A 67 -48.84 -6.08 3.34
C ASP A 67 -48.97 -4.80 4.14
N ASN A 68 -48.05 -4.53 5.07
CA ASN A 68 -48.02 -3.31 5.85
C ASN A 68 -47.65 -2.11 4.95
N VAL A 69 -46.64 -2.29 4.08
CA VAL A 69 -46.26 -1.27 3.10
C VAL A 69 -47.43 -0.91 2.18
N ARG A 70 -48.07 -1.95 1.61
CA ARG A 70 -49.25 -1.78 0.73
C ARG A 70 -50.36 -1.04 1.45
N PHE A 71 -50.64 -1.40 2.68
CA PHE A 71 -51.69 -0.79 3.48
C PHE A 71 -51.39 0.69 3.79
N LEU A 72 -50.17 1.01 4.20
CA LEU A 72 -49.77 2.39 4.48
C LEU A 72 -49.85 3.26 3.22
N LEU A 73 -49.36 2.76 2.08
CA LEU A 73 -49.42 3.50 0.80
C LEU A 73 -50.86 3.74 0.34
N LEU A 74 -51.76 2.74 0.49
CA LEU A 74 -53.20 2.89 0.17
C LEU A 74 -53.91 3.92 1.06
N ASN A 75 -53.43 4.14 2.28
CA ASN A 75 -53.96 5.15 3.19
C ASN A 75 -53.29 6.53 3.00
N GLY A 76 -52.43 6.69 1.98
CA GLY A 76 -51.88 7.98 1.57
C GLY A 76 -50.56 8.37 2.26
N CYS A 77 -49.88 7.43 2.89
CA CYS A 77 -48.53 7.71 3.41
C CYS A 77 -47.55 8.09 2.27
N ASN A 78 -46.76 9.11 2.50
CA ASN A 78 -45.86 9.67 1.50
C ASN A 78 -44.70 8.71 1.18
N PRO A 79 -44.56 8.19 -0.06
CA PRO A 79 -43.47 7.27 -0.43
C PRO A 79 -42.11 7.96 -0.59
N ASN A 80 -42.01 9.28 -0.42
CA ASN A 80 -40.82 10.10 -0.66
C ASN A 80 -40.20 10.65 0.63
N VAL A 81 -40.61 10.15 1.78
CA VAL A 81 -39.99 10.50 3.08
C VAL A 81 -38.54 10.07 3.14
N LYS A 82 -37.76 10.73 3.99
CA LYS A 82 -36.34 10.40 4.19
C LYS A 82 -36.06 10.26 5.68
N ASN A 83 -35.25 9.26 6.04
CA ASN A 83 -34.67 9.15 7.40
C ASN A 83 -33.51 10.13 7.59
N GLU A 84 -32.84 10.10 8.75
CA GLU A 84 -31.65 10.93 9.05
C GLU A 84 -30.49 10.69 8.08
N GLU A 85 -30.33 9.47 7.53
CA GLU A 85 -29.33 9.16 6.51
C GLU A 85 -29.72 9.70 5.12
N GLY A 86 -30.91 10.27 5.00
CA GLY A 86 -31.51 10.74 3.76
C GLY A 86 -32.00 9.59 2.86
N ASP A 87 -32.07 8.37 3.37
CA ASP A 87 -32.60 7.24 2.62
C ASP A 87 -34.11 7.30 2.50
N SER A 88 -34.60 7.13 1.27
CA SER A 88 -36.02 6.98 0.99
C SER A 88 -36.47 5.53 1.13
N PRO A 89 -37.80 5.28 1.26
CA PRO A 89 -38.33 3.91 1.25
C PRO A 89 -37.85 3.08 0.06
N LEU A 90 -37.73 3.70 -1.13
CA LEU A 90 -37.23 3.01 -2.33
C LEU A 90 -35.76 2.59 -2.20
N VAL A 91 -34.89 3.42 -1.63
CA VAL A 91 -33.48 3.08 -1.37
C VAL A 91 -33.38 1.93 -0.36
N ILE A 92 -34.21 1.98 0.69
CA ILE A 92 -34.23 0.90 1.71
C ILE A 92 -34.75 -0.41 1.08
N ALA A 93 -35.79 -0.38 0.27
CA ALA A 93 -36.30 -1.55 -0.44
C ALA A 93 -35.22 -2.20 -1.33
N VAL A 94 -34.41 -1.36 -2.02
CA VAL A 94 -33.27 -1.82 -2.84
C VAL A 94 -32.17 -2.44 -1.98
N LYS A 95 -31.82 -1.82 -0.84
CA LYS A 95 -30.83 -2.37 0.10
C LYS A 95 -31.21 -3.77 0.60
N HIS A 96 -32.51 -4.02 0.82
CA HIS A 96 -33.06 -5.29 1.28
C HIS A 96 -33.45 -6.25 0.15
N ASP A 97 -33.15 -5.93 -1.11
CA ASP A 97 -33.47 -6.75 -2.29
C ASP A 97 -34.97 -7.07 -2.46
N SER A 98 -35.83 -6.18 -2.01
CA SER A 98 -37.28 -6.39 -2.08
C SER A 98 -37.87 -5.81 -3.35
N TYR A 99 -37.96 -6.62 -4.40
CA TYR A 99 -38.51 -6.23 -5.70
C TYR A 99 -40.00 -5.81 -5.59
N GLU A 100 -40.80 -6.59 -4.82
CA GLU A 100 -42.23 -6.32 -4.67
C GLU A 100 -42.48 -4.97 -3.98
N ILE A 101 -41.75 -4.69 -2.89
CA ILE A 101 -41.85 -3.39 -2.20
C ILE A 101 -41.40 -2.24 -3.09
N ALA A 102 -40.30 -2.39 -3.80
CA ALA A 102 -39.82 -1.38 -4.73
C ALA A 102 -40.85 -1.09 -5.83
N SER A 103 -41.46 -2.14 -6.40
CA SER A 103 -42.54 -2.01 -7.39
C SER A 103 -43.79 -1.32 -6.83
N LEU A 104 -44.21 -1.64 -5.61
CA LEU A 104 -45.29 -0.99 -4.91
C LEU A 104 -45.04 0.49 -4.67
N LEU A 105 -43.86 0.84 -4.19
CA LEU A 105 -43.45 2.22 -3.94
C LEU A 105 -43.47 3.05 -5.22
N ILE A 106 -42.91 2.52 -6.32
CA ILE A 106 -42.89 3.20 -7.62
C ILE A 106 -44.30 3.40 -8.15
N SER A 107 -45.18 2.39 -8.10
CA SER A 107 -46.57 2.50 -8.53
C SER A 107 -47.39 3.49 -7.68
N SER A 108 -46.94 3.73 -6.44
CA SER A 108 -47.55 4.71 -5.52
C SER A 108 -46.93 6.11 -5.59
N GLY A 109 -46.09 6.38 -6.61
CA GLY A 109 -45.53 7.71 -6.85
C GLY A 109 -44.19 7.99 -6.15
N ALA A 110 -43.41 6.96 -5.81
CA ALA A 110 -42.04 7.15 -5.32
C ALA A 110 -41.17 7.78 -6.42
N LYS A 111 -40.45 8.84 -6.06
CA LYS A 111 -39.49 9.52 -6.96
C LYS A 111 -38.22 8.66 -7.11
N VAL A 112 -38.06 8.09 -8.30
CA VAL A 112 -36.97 7.11 -8.59
C VAL A 112 -35.59 7.74 -8.47
N ASN A 113 -35.46 9.04 -8.80
CA ASN A 113 -34.18 9.77 -8.78
C ASN A 113 -33.90 10.51 -7.46
N LEU A 114 -34.61 10.17 -6.38
CA LEU A 114 -34.40 10.81 -5.08
C LEU A 114 -33.02 10.45 -4.53
N GLN A 115 -32.30 11.47 -4.09
CA GLN A 115 -30.94 11.32 -3.57
C GLN A 115 -30.90 11.31 -2.03
N CYS A 116 -30.05 10.46 -1.43
CA CYS A 116 -29.72 10.48 0.00
C CYS A 116 -28.70 11.62 0.33
N VAL A 117 -28.27 11.73 1.58
CA VAL A 117 -27.25 12.73 2.01
C VAL A 117 -25.94 12.62 1.23
N HIS A 118 -25.55 11.43 0.79
CA HIS A 118 -24.38 11.18 -0.05
C HIS A 118 -24.67 11.36 -1.55
N LYS A 119 -25.79 11.98 -1.92
CA LYS A 119 -26.27 12.14 -3.31
C LYS A 119 -26.42 10.81 -4.07
N ARG A 120 -26.54 9.68 -3.38
CA ARG A 120 -26.84 8.39 -4.01
C ARG A 120 -28.32 8.23 -4.27
N THR A 121 -28.67 7.65 -5.41
CA THR A 121 -30.04 7.23 -5.79
C THR A 121 -30.23 5.74 -5.54
N ALA A 122 -31.46 5.26 -5.64
CA ALA A 122 -31.77 3.83 -5.61
C ALA A 122 -30.99 3.03 -6.67
N LEU A 123 -30.73 3.63 -7.86
CA LEU A 123 -29.96 2.99 -8.92
C LEU A 123 -28.47 2.81 -8.55
N HIS A 124 -27.88 3.75 -7.83
CA HIS A 124 -26.51 3.57 -7.30
C HIS A 124 -26.42 2.35 -6.37
N GLU A 125 -27.37 2.23 -5.43
CA GLU A 125 -27.38 1.13 -4.49
C GLU A 125 -27.69 -0.22 -5.17
N ALA A 126 -28.63 -0.25 -6.11
CA ALA A 126 -28.94 -1.44 -6.90
C ALA A 126 -27.74 -1.91 -7.72
N ALA A 127 -27.02 -0.98 -8.36
CA ALA A 127 -25.82 -1.27 -9.15
C ALA A 127 -24.67 -1.77 -8.27
N ARG A 128 -24.43 -1.13 -7.13
CA ARG A 128 -23.40 -1.51 -6.16
C ARG A 128 -23.65 -2.88 -5.53
N LEU A 129 -24.92 -3.19 -5.21
CA LEU A 129 -25.29 -4.44 -4.54
C LEU A 129 -25.53 -5.62 -5.50
N GLY A 130 -25.43 -5.41 -6.81
CA GLY A 130 -25.62 -6.47 -7.78
C GLY A 130 -27.10 -6.86 -8.03
N ARG A 131 -28.06 -5.95 -7.75
CA ARG A 131 -29.50 -6.23 -7.81
C ARG A 131 -30.05 -6.05 -9.23
N LYS A 132 -29.76 -6.98 -10.12
CA LYS A 132 -30.05 -6.91 -11.55
C LYS A 132 -31.53 -6.60 -11.86
N ASP A 133 -32.47 -7.26 -11.19
CA ASP A 133 -33.90 -7.07 -11.48
C ASP A 133 -34.39 -5.73 -10.97
N LEU A 134 -33.87 -5.25 -9.84
CA LEU A 134 -34.15 -3.90 -9.35
C LEU A 134 -33.55 -2.82 -10.27
N VAL A 135 -32.35 -3.04 -10.83
CA VAL A 135 -31.76 -2.14 -11.86
C VAL A 135 -32.69 -2.05 -13.06
N LYS A 136 -33.21 -3.19 -13.57
CA LYS A 136 -34.17 -3.21 -14.68
C LYS A 136 -35.47 -2.47 -14.35
N LEU A 137 -36.01 -2.68 -13.15
CA LEU A 137 -37.22 -2.01 -12.67
C LEU A 137 -36.99 -0.50 -12.62
N LEU A 138 -35.93 -0.04 -11.98
CA LEU A 138 -35.62 1.39 -11.83
C LEU A 138 -35.44 2.08 -13.20
N LEU A 139 -34.67 1.48 -14.11
CA LEU A 139 -34.44 2.03 -15.46
C LEU A 139 -35.71 2.07 -16.29
N ARG A 140 -36.60 1.06 -16.18
CA ARG A 140 -37.95 1.10 -16.84
C ARG A 140 -38.87 2.16 -16.25
N SER A 141 -38.65 2.53 -14.99
CA SER A 141 -39.44 3.52 -14.26
C SER A 141 -38.87 4.94 -14.37
N GLY A 142 -37.91 5.17 -15.28
CA GLY A 142 -37.35 6.49 -15.57
C GLY A 142 -36.22 6.91 -14.64
N ALA A 143 -35.47 5.93 -14.09
CA ALA A 143 -34.22 6.28 -13.42
C ALA A 143 -33.22 6.85 -14.42
N ASP A 144 -32.61 7.98 -14.05
CA ASP A 144 -31.46 8.53 -14.77
C ASP A 144 -30.29 7.50 -14.72
N PRO A 145 -29.68 7.08 -15.84
CA PRO A 145 -28.58 6.13 -15.83
C PRO A 145 -27.28 6.73 -15.28
N ASP A 146 -27.12 8.07 -15.30
CA ASP A 146 -25.88 8.76 -14.95
C ASP A 146 -25.98 9.76 -13.78
N PRO A 147 -26.75 9.49 -12.74
CA PRO A 147 -26.76 10.36 -11.57
C PRO A 147 -25.38 10.32 -10.92
N ARG A 148 -24.93 11.45 -10.35
CA ARG A 148 -23.64 11.56 -9.69
C ARG A 148 -23.79 11.55 -8.17
N SER A 149 -23.06 10.65 -7.50
CA SER A 149 -22.95 10.61 -6.04
C SER A 149 -22.17 11.81 -5.50
N GLY A 150 -22.06 11.94 -4.18
CA GLY A 150 -21.24 12.98 -3.53
C GLY A 150 -19.76 12.95 -3.93
N TYR A 151 -19.25 11.81 -4.34
CA TYR A 151 -17.90 11.65 -4.88
C TYR A 151 -17.83 11.70 -6.42
N GLY A 152 -18.95 11.99 -7.09
CA GLY A 152 -19.04 12.03 -8.54
C GLY A 152 -19.14 10.67 -9.23
N LEU A 153 -19.24 9.58 -8.47
CA LEU A 153 -19.38 8.22 -9.03
C LEU A 153 -20.79 8.02 -9.60
N THR A 154 -20.87 7.37 -10.77
CA THR A 154 -22.11 6.93 -11.40
C THR A 154 -22.47 5.49 -10.99
N PRO A 155 -23.71 5.03 -11.20
CA PRO A 155 -24.09 3.63 -11.01
C PRO A 155 -23.19 2.67 -11.82
N LEU A 156 -22.81 3.05 -13.05
CA LEU A 156 -21.89 2.30 -13.89
C LEU A 156 -20.50 2.14 -13.24
N ALA A 157 -19.95 3.22 -12.67
CA ALA A 157 -18.67 3.18 -11.98
C ALA A 157 -18.71 2.28 -10.74
N LEU A 158 -19.80 2.30 -9.97
CA LEU A 158 -19.97 1.42 -8.81
C LEU A 158 -20.12 -0.06 -9.20
N ALA A 159 -20.90 -0.35 -10.26
CA ALA A 159 -21.01 -1.70 -10.80
C ALA A 159 -19.65 -2.21 -11.31
N ALA A 160 -18.88 -1.35 -11.98
CA ALA A 160 -17.55 -1.64 -12.50
C ALA A 160 -16.54 -1.94 -11.39
N GLN A 161 -16.57 -1.15 -10.31
CA GLN A 161 -15.70 -1.33 -9.13
C GLN A 161 -15.90 -2.69 -8.46
N ILE A 162 -17.12 -3.22 -8.46
CA ILE A 162 -17.46 -4.52 -7.85
C ILE A 162 -17.31 -5.67 -8.87
N GLY A 163 -17.46 -5.38 -10.16
CA GLY A 163 -17.41 -6.38 -11.22
C GLY A 163 -18.77 -6.95 -11.62
N HIS A 164 -19.86 -6.19 -11.44
CA HIS A 164 -21.20 -6.61 -11.85
C HIS A 164 -21.44 -6.40 -13.35
N THR A 165 -20.82 -7.24 -14.18
CA THR A 165 -20.77 -7.11 -15.65
C THR A 165 -22.15 -7.04 -16.31
N GLU A 166 -23.10 -7.89 -15.90
CA GLU A 166 -24.46 -7.89 -16.44
C GLU A 166 -25.21 -6.58 -16.14
N ILE A 167 -24.95 -5.95 -14.99
CA ILE A 167 -25.54 -4.65 -14.64
C ILE A 167 -24.89 -3.54 -15.45
N MET A 168 -23.56 -3.61 -15.64
CA MET A 168 -22.84 -2.67 -16.49
C MET A 168 -23.40 -2.70 -17.91
N GLU A 169 -23.60 -3.89 -18.47
CA GLU A 169 -24.20 -4.06 -19.81
C GLU A 169 -25.59 -3.43 -19.88
N LEU A 170 -26.45 -3.64 -18.89
CA LEU A 170 -27.78 -3.03 -18.82
C LEU A 170 -27.72 -1.50 -18.77
N LEU A 171 -26.81 -0.94 -17.97
CA LEU A 171 -26.62 0.51 -17.85
C LEU A 171 -26.13 1.11 -19.17
N LEU A 172 -25.12 0.49 -19.79
CA LEU A 172 -24.57 0.91 -21.09
C LEU A 172 -25.62 0.86 -22.22
N GLN A 173 -26.43 -0.22 -22.29
CA GLN A 173 -27.56 -0.33 -23.22
C GLN A 173 -28.63 0.75 -23.01
N LYS A 174 -28.72 1.33 -21.81
CA LYS A 174 -29.61 2.44 -21.46
C LYS A 174 -28.98 3.82 -21.59
N GLY A 175 -27.78 3.88 -22.18
CA GLY A 175 -27.09 5.12 -22.51
C GLY A 175 -26.24 5.69 -21.38
N ALA A 176 -25.85 4.88 -20.39
CA ALA A 176 -24.89 5.33 -19.38
C ALA A 176 -23.55 5.75 -20.02
N ASP A 177 -23.00 6.86 -19.57
CA ASP A 177 -21.78 7.44 -20.11
C ASP A 177 -20.53 6.66 -19.63
N VAL A 178 -19.93 5.90 -20.56
CA VAL A 178 -18.70 5.12 -20.33
C VAL A 178 -17.50 6.02 -20.03
N LEU A 179 -17.50 7.27 -20.48
CA LEU A 179 -16.41 8.25 -20.30
C LEU A 179 -16.59 9.10 -19.02
N SER A 180 -17.62 8.84 -18.24
CA SER A 180 -17.86 9.56 -16.99
C SER A 180 -16.67 9.44 -16.03
N GLN A 181 -16.41 10.54 -15.31
CA GLN A 181 -15.31 10.63 -14.34
C GLN A 181 -15.85 11.04 -12.97
N ALA A 182 -15.26 10.52 -11.91
CA ALA A 182 -15.48 10.93 -10.54
C ALA A 182 -14.87 12.33 -10.26
N MET A 183 -15.07 12.88 -9.06
CA MET A 183 -14.54 14.21 -8.68
C MET A 183 -13.01 14.28 -8.72
N ASP A 184 -12.33 13.17 -8.52
CA ASP A 184 -10.88 13.05 -8.59
C ASP A 184 -10.37 12.63 -9.98
N CYS A 185 -11.22 12.80 -11.01
CA CYS A 185 -10.99 12.43 -12.40
C CYS A 185 -10.80 10.91 -12.63
N ALA A 186 -11.12 10.06 -11.66
CA ALA A 186 -11.10 8.62 -11.87
C ALA A 186 -12.17 8.22 -12.90
N SER A 187 -11.75 7.61 -14.01
CA SER A 187 -12.67 7.09 -15.04
C SER A 187 -13.37 5.80 -14.57
N VAL A 188 -14.48 5.44 -15.22
CA VAL A 188 -15.14 4.14 -14.98
C VAL A 188 -14.15 2.98 -15.15
N LEU A 189 -13.27 3.06 -16.16
CA LEU A 189 -12.25 2.04 -16.40
C LEU A 189 -11.21 1.97 -15.27
N PHE A 190 -10.86 3.12 -14.64
CA PHE A 190 -10.00 3.16 -13.47
C PHE A 190 -10.64 2.42 -12.27
N GLU A 191 -11.94 2.62 -12.05
CA GLU A 191 -12.66 1.91 -10.99
C GLU A 191 -12.78 0.40 -11.28
N ALA A 192 -13.08 0.01 -12.53
CA ALA A 192 -13.08 -1.39 -12.97
C ALA A 192 -11.71 -2.07 -12.78
N ALA A 193 -10.62 -1.36 -13.10
CA ALA A 193 -9.26 -1.85 -12.87
C ALA A 193 -8.96 -2.11 -11.39
N GLY A 194 -9.58 -1.33 -10.49
CA GLY A 194 -9.52 -1.54 -9.05
C GLY A 194 -10.33 -2.74 -8.55
N GLY A 195 -11.38 -3.10 -9.27
CA GLY A 195 -12.21 -4.29 -9.01
C GLY A 195 -11.61 -5.58 -9.54
N GLY A 196 -10.82 -5.50 -10.60
CA GLY A 196 -10.04 -6.60 -11.14
C GLY A 196 -10.80 -7.62 -11.98
N ASN A 197 -12.09 -7.41 -12.25
CA ASN A 197 -12.87 -8.30 -13.11
C ASN A 197 -12.49 -8.07 -14.58
N PRO A 198 -11.91 -9.06 -15.29
CA PRO A 198 -11.46 -8.90 -16.68
C PRO A 198 -12.63 -8.68 -17.65
N ASP A 199 -13.79 -9.30 -17.43
CA ASP A 199 -14.95 -9.16 -18.30
C ASP A 199 -15.53 -7.74 -18.23
N SER A 200 -15.51 -7.13 -17.03
CA SER A 200 -15.90 -5.73 -16.86
C SER A 200 -14.99 -4.78 -17.62
N LEU A 201 -13.68 -5.03 -17.61
CA LEU A 201 -12.71 -4.24 -18.38
C LEU A 201 -12.90 -4.40 -19.87
N SER A 202 -13.05 -5.65 -20.36
CA SER A 202 -13.31 -5.93 -21.76
C SER A 202 -14.57 -5.23 -22.25
N LEU A 203 -15.65 -5.32 -21.48
CA LEU A 203 -16.93 -4.65 -21.79
C LEU A 203 -16.76 -3.13 -21.92
N LEU A 204 -16.09 -2.49 -20.97
CA LEU A 204 -15.86 -1.03 -21.02
C LEU A 204 -15.01 -0.62 -22.22
N LEU A 205 -13.96 -1.39 -22.54
CA LEU A 205 -13.10 -1.14 -23.69
C LEU A 205 -13.87 -1.30 -25.02
N GLU A 206 -14.77 -2.28 -25.13
CA GLU A 206 -15.66 -2.47 -26.28
C GLU A 206 -16.62 -1.29 -26.46
N TYR A 207 -17.08 -0.66 -25.38
CA TYR A 207 -17.90 0.54 -25.41
C TYR A 207 -17.11 1.84 -25.54
N GLY A 208 -15.78 1.75 -25.77
CA GLY A 208 -14.93 2.90 -26.07
C GLY A 208 -14.33 3.62 -24.85
N ALA A 209 -14.21 2.96 -23.70
CA ALA A 209 -13.47 3.51 -22.57
C ALA A 209 -11.99 3.69 -22.92
N ASP A 210 -11.40 4.83 -22.52
CA ASP A 210 -9.99 5.14 -22.77
C ASP A 210 -9.13 4.75 -21.55
N ALA A 211 -8.14 3.86 -21.81
CA ALA A 211 -7.18 3.39 -20.81
C ALA A 211 -6.10 4.44 -20.45
N ASN A 212 -6.03 5.54 -21.20
CA ASN A 212 -4.99 6.56 -21.09
C ASN A 212 -5.44 7.82 -20.35
N VAL A 213 -6.64 7.82 -19.78
CA VAL A 213 -7.17 8.92 -18.97
C VAL A 213 -6.62 8.84 -17.56
N PRO A 214 -5.78 9.81 -17.13
CA PRO A 214 -5.22 9.81 -15.79
C PRO A 214 -6.24 10.32 -14.76
N LYS A 215 -6.18 9.74 -13.57
CA LYS A 215 -6.76 10.32 -12.36
C LYS A 215 -6.02 11.62 -11.99
N HIS A 216 -6.61 12.47 -11.13
CA HIS A 216 -5.98 13.71 -10.66
C HIS A 216 -4.55 13.54 -10.11
N SER A 217 -4.26 12.39 -9.51
CA SER A 217 -2.91 12.04 -9.04
C SER A 217 -1.97 11.52 -10.14
N GLY A 218 -2.36 11.56 -11.41
CA GLY A 218 -1.59 11.08 -12.55
C GLY A 218 -1.70 9.56 -12.82
N HIS A 219 -2.31 8.78 -11.92
CA HIS A 219 -2.39 7.33 -12.10
C HIS A 219 -3.41 6.93 -13.18
N LEU A 220 -3.00 6.00 -14.05
CA LEU A 220 -3.82 5.35 -15.08
C LEU A 220 -4.49 4.08 -14.53
N PRO A 221 -5.52 3.53 -15.22
CA PRO A 221 -6.12 2.24 -14.87
C PRO A 221 -5.11 1.09 -14.68
N ILE A 222 -4.08 1.03 -15.53
CA ILE A 222 -3.02 0.00 -15.43
C ILE A 222 -2.25 0.06 -14.10
N HIS A 223 -2.01 1.27 -13.56
CA HIS A 223 -1.36 1.43 -12.26
C HIS A 223 -2.23 0.87 -11.13
N ARG A 224 -3.55 1.10 -11.21
CA ARG A 224 -4.52 0.60 -10.23
C ARG A 224 -4.57 -0.93 -10.23
N ALA A 225 -4.66 -1.54 -11.41
CA ALA A 225 -4.65 -2.99 -11.58
C ALA A 225 -3.34 -3.62 -11.06
N ALA A 226 -2.20 -3.01 -11.38
CA ALA A 226 -0.88 -3.46 -10.93
C ALA A 226 -0.74 -3.40 -9.41
N TYR A 227 -1.16 -2.29 -8.78
CA TYR A 227 -1.10 -2.09 -7.33
C TYR A 227 -2.01 -3.07 -6.55
N ARG A 228 -3.15 -3.45 -7.15
CA ARG A 228 -4.11 -4.38 -6.55
C ARG A 228 -3.80 -5.86 -6.84
N GLY A 229 -2.83 -6.14 -7.70
CA GLY A 229 -2.46 -7.51 -8.07
C GLY A 229 -3.43 -8.20 -9.04
N HIS A 230 -4.20 -7.42 -9.78
CA HIS A 230 -5.20 -7.95 -10.71
C HIS A 230 -4.55 -8.37 -12.05
N PHE A 231 -3.96 -9.54 -12.06
CA PHE A 231 -3.20 -10.06 -13.20
C PHE A 231 -3.99 -10.14 -14.51
N LEU A 232 -5.23 -10.63 -14.47
CA LEU A 232 -6.07 -10.71 -15.66
C LEU A 232 -6.48 -9.33 -16.18
N ALA A 233 -6.72 -8.38 -15.27
CA ALA A 233 -6.96 -6.98 -15.61
C ALA A 233 -5.76 -6.35 -16.33
N LEU A 234 -4.53 -6.65 -15.88
CA LEU A 234 -3.31 -6.19 -16.53
C LEU A 234 -3.18 -6.73 -17.96
N LYS A 235 -3.55 -7.99 -18.19
CA LYS A 235 -3.53 -8.58 -19.56
C LYS A 235 -4.42 -7.80 -20.53
N ASN A 236 -5.57 -7.30 -20.07
CA ASN A 236 -6.47 -6.50 -20.89
C ASN A 236 -5.96 -5.06 -21.07
N LEU A 237 -5.29 -4.49 -20.07
CA LEU A 237 -4.87 -3.09 -20.07
C LEU A 237 -3.54 -2.85 -20.78
N VAL A 238 -2.58 -3.77 -20.69
CA VAL A 238 -1.24 -3.61 -21.30
C VAL A 238 -1.32 -3.32 -22.81
N PRO A 239 -2.12 -4.02 -23.64
CA PRO A 239 -2.17 -3.76 -25.08
C PRO A 239 -2.78 -2.42 -25.47
N VAL A 240 -3.62 -1.83 -24.61
CA VAL A 240 -4.39 -0.60 -24.89
C VAL A 240 -3.85 0.63 -24.18
N THR A 241 -2.86 0.47 -23.30
CA THR A 241 -2.24 1.58 -22.57
C THR A 241 -1.02 2.10 -23.32
N ASN A 242 -0.99 3.40 -23.58
CA ASN A 242 0.10 4.07 -24.27
C ASN A 242 1.31 4.26 -23.37
N PHE A 243 2.52 3.95 -23.87
CA PHE A 243 3.77 4.21 -23.15
C PHE A 243 4.00 5.71 -22.91
N ASP A 244 3.56 6.59 -23.82
CA ASP A 244 3.65 8.04 -23.62
C ASP A 244 2.77 8.50 -22.48
N ALA A 245 1.55 8.00 -22.35
CA ALA A 245 0.67 8.31 -21.21
C ALA A 245 1.28 7.85 -19.87
N ILE A 246 1.95 6.70 -19.84
CA ILE A 246 2.69 6.23 -18.66
C ILE A 246 3.85 7.17 -18.33
N LYS A 247 4.60 7.62 -19.33
CA LYS A 247 5.71 8.56 -19.16
C LYS A 247 5.23 9.92 -18.63
N GLU A 248 4.12 10.43 -19.17
CA GLU A 248 3.47 11.65 -18.70
C GLU A 248 2.93 11.54 -17.27
N SER A 249 2.45 10.37 -16.87
CA SER A 249 2.02 10.10 -15.50
C SER A 249 3.16 10.22 -14.47
N GLY A 250 4.41 10.06 -14.92
CA GLY A 250 5.60 10.11 -14.08
C GLY A 250 5.82 8.89 -13.18
N ILE A 251 5.02 7.85 -13.35
CA ILE A 251 5.10 6.58 -12.63
C ILE A 251 4.90 5.41 -13.60
N SER A 252 5.66 4.34 -13.43
CA SER A 252 5.46 3.10 -14.20
C SER A 252 4.55 2.12 -13.43
N PRO A 253 3.74 1.29 -14.12
CA PRO A 253 3.00 0.22 -13.47
C PRO A 253 3.91 -0.80 -12.74
N VAL A 254 5.20 -0.86 -13.09
CA VAL A 254 6.21 -1.64 -12.36
C VAL A 254 6.37 -1.15 -10.92
N HIS A 255 6.39 0.18 -10.69
CA HIS A 255 6.37 0.73 -9.33
C HIS A 255 5.12 0.34 -8.56
N SER A 256 3.97 0.40 -9.23
CA SER A 256 2.69 0.06 -8.61
C SER A 256 2.61 -1.41 -8.21
N ALA A 257 3.08 -2.33 -9.07
CA ALA A 257 3.16 -3.76 -8.76
C ALA A 257 4.14 -4.05 -7.60
N ALA A 258 5.29 -3.40 -7.60
CA ALA A 258 6.27 -3.51 -6.51
C ALA A 258 5.75 -2.93 -5.19
N ALA A 259 5.05 -1.79 -5.24
CA ALA A 259 4.44 -1.17 -4.07
C ALA A 259 3.30 -2.02 -3.48
N GLY A 260 2.56 -2.72 -4.32
CA GLY A 260 1.50 -3.65 -3.93
C GLY A 260 1.99 -5.03 -3.49
N ALA A 261 3.28 -5.34 -3.63
CA ALA A 261 3.89 -6.65 -3.38
C ALA A 261 3.23 -7.78 -4.21
N HIS A 262 3.10 -7.55 -5.52
CA HIS A 262 2.49 -8.50 -6.46
C HIS A 262 3.49 -9.01 -7.51
N PRO A 263 4.32 -10.03 -7.18
CA PRO A 263 5.41 -10.50 -8.05
C PRO A 263 4.92 -11.07 -9.40
N GLN A 264 3.74 -11.69 -9.46
CA GLN A 264 3.19 -12.20 -10.73
C GLN A 264 2.86 -11.07 -11.71
N CYS A 265 2.26 -9.99 -11.21
CA CYS A 265 1.97 -8.79 -12.00
C CYS A 265 3.26 -8.11 -12.45
N LEU A 266 4.23 -8.03 -11.55
CA LEU A 266 5.55 -7.46 -11.82
C LEU A 266 6.29 -8.24 -12.91
N GLU A 267 6.34 -9.56 -12.81
CA GLU A 267 6.96 -10.43 -13.80
C GLU A 267 6.33 -10.26 -15.19
N PHE A 268 4.99 -10.19 -15.25
CA PHE A 268 4.26 -9.98 -16.48
C PHE A 268 4.59 -8.62 -17.11
N LEU A 269 4.62 -7.55 -16.33
CA LEU A 269 4.97 -6.21 -16.81
C LEU A 269 6.40 -6.16 -17.35
N LEU A 270 7.37 -6.73 -16.64
CA LEU A 270 8.76 -6.82 -17.11
C LEU A 270 8.89 -7.62 -18.42
N LYS A 271 8.18 -8.76 -18.55
CA LYS A 271 8.12 -9.54 -19.79
C LYS A 271 7.42 -8.81 -20.94
N SER A 272 6.51 -7.87 -20.62
CA SER A 272 5.82 -7.03 -21.60
C SER A 272 6.64 -5.81 -22.06
N GLY A 273 7.90 -5.68 -21.59
CA GLY A 273 8.83 -4.65 -22.03
C GLY A 273 8.84 -3.37 -21.18
N PHE A 274 8.20 -3.38 -20.03
CA PHE A 274 8.31 -2.25 -19.09
C PHE A 274 9.69 -2.20 -18.44
N ASP A 275 10.29 -0.99 -18.40
CA ASP A 275 11.64 -0.77 -17.88
C ASP A 275 11.69 -0.91 -16.35
N ALA A 276 12.52 -1.84 -15.86
CA ALA A 276 12.80 -2.04 -14.43
C ALA A 276 13.50 -0.82 -13.78
N ASN A 277 14.15 0.02 -14.59
CA ASN A 277 14.89 1.21 -14.17
C ASN A 277 14.14 2.52 -14.41
N PHE A 278 12.85 2.46 -14.77
CA PHE A 278 12.04 3.66 -14.84
C PHE A 278 12.06 4.40 -13.49
N MET A 279 12.33 5.71 -13.53
CA MET A 279 12.44 6.55 -12.33
C MET A 279 11.17 7.37 -12.12
N LEU A 280 10.70 7.43 -10.90
CA LEU A 280 9.60 8.33 -10.55
C LEU A 280 9.94 9.78 -10.91
N ASP A 281 9.00 10.45 -11.56
CA ASP A 281 9.10 11.89 -11.83
C ASP A 281 9.19 12.72 -10.52
N GLN A 282 9.80 13.89 -10.60
CA GLN A 282 9.96 14.76 -9.43
C GLN A 282 8.62 15.15 -8.80
N ARG A 283 7.56 15.30 -9.59
CA ARG A 283 6.20 15.62 -9.10
C ARG A 283 5.66 14.53 -8.20
N VAL A 284 5.85 13.27 -8.60
CA VAL A 284 5.40 12.08 -7.84
C VAL A 284 6.28 11.88 -6.60
N ARG A 285 7.59 12.06 -6.71
CA ARG A 285 8.55 11.89 -5.59
C ARG A 285 8.32 12.83 -4.42
N LYS A 286 7.80 14.03 -4.66
CA LYS A 286 7.46 14.99 -3.59
C LYS A 286 6.44 14.45 -2.59
N GLY A 287 5.68 13.43 -2.96
CA GLY A 287 4.76 12.72 -2.06
C GLY A 287 5.43 11.74 -1.09
N TYR A 288 6.76 11.53 -1.22
CA TYR A 288 7.51 10.60 -0.37
C TYR A 288 8.65 11.33 0.35
N ASP A 289 8.68 11.24 1.68
CA ASP A 289 9.69 11.91 2.53
C ASP A 289 11.12 11.42 2.27
N ASP A 290 11.27 10.18 1.83
CA ASP A 290 12.56 9.53 1.54
C ASP A 290 13.05 9.75 0.09
N HIS A 291 12.30 10.50 -0.71
CA HIS A 291 12.61 10.80 -2.11
C HIS A 291 12.90 9.56 -2.99
N ARG A 292 12.26 8.43 -2.68
CA ARG A 292 12.41 7.18 -3.45
C ARG A 292 12.15 7.39 -4.94
N LYS A 293 12.85 6.62 -5.78
CA LYS A 293 12.80 6.79 -7.24
C LYS A 293 12.49 5.50 -8.00
N SER A 294 13.04 4.38 -7.53
CA SER A 294 13.01 3.11 -8.25
C SER A 294 11.93 2.15 -7.76
N ALA A 295 11.48 1.26 -8.65
CA ALA A 295 10.59 0.17 -8.28
C ALA A 295 11.25 -0.80 -7.29
N LEU A 296 12.57 -0.99 -7.40
CA LEU A 296 13.35 -1.82 -6.49
C LEU A 296 13.26 -1.31 -5.04
N TYR A 297 13.27 0.00 -4.84
CA TYR A 297 13.11 0.58 -3.50
C TYR A 297 11.77 0.18 -2.87
N PHE A 298 10.68 0.19 -3.63
CA PHE A 298 9.36 -0.23 -3.13
C PHE A 298 9.36 -1.70 -2.72
N ALA A 299 9.91 -2.59 -3.56
CA ALA A 299 9.99 -4.02 -3.26
C ALA A 299 10.82 -4.27 -1.99
N VAL A 300 11.99 -3.63 -1.87
CA VAL A 300 12.87 -3.75 -0.69
C VAL A 300 12.22 -3.17 0.56
N SER A 301 11.55 -2.02 0.46
CA SER A 301 10.85 -1.39 1.60
C SER A 301 9.70 -2.25 2.14
N ASN A 302 9.07 -3.04 1.27
CA ASN A 302 8.03 -4.00 1.66
C ASN A 302 8.60 -5.33 2.21
N GLY A 303 9.92 -5.55 2.10
CA GLY A 303 10.54 -6.83 2.42
C GLY A 303 10.22 -7.95 1.41
N ASP A 304 9.73 -7.58 0.22
CA ASP A 304 9.33 -8.54 -0.82
C ASP A 304 10.55 -9.01 -1.62
N ILE A 305 11.08 -10.15 -1.20
CA ILE A 305 12.27 -10.78 -1.79
C ILE A 305 11.98 -11.22 -3.23
N CYS A 306 10.79 -11.76 -3.50
CA CYS A 306 10.42 -12.23 -4.83
C CYS A 306 10.40 -11.08 -5.84
N SER A 307 9.74 -9.97 -5.52
CA SER A 307 9.73 -8.79 -6.39
C SER A 307 11.10 -8.17 -6.56
N ALA A 308 11.90 -8.10 -5.47
CA ALA A 308 13.27 -7.59 -5.54
C ALA A 308 14.15 -8.46 -6.45
N GLN A 309 14.04 -9.79 -6.36
CA GLN A 309 14.76 -10.75 -7.22
C GLN A 309 14.37 -10.59 -8.70
N LEU A 310 13.07 -10.47 -8.98
CA LEU A 310 12.58 -10.26 -10.36
C LEU A 310 13.12 -8.97 -10.97
N LEU A 311 13.09 -7.87 -10.21
CA LEU A 311 13.60 -6.58 -10.65
C LEU A 311 15.11 -6.63 -10.91
N LEU A 312 15.89 -7.19 -9.99
CA LEU A 312 17.33 -7.31 -10.12
C LEU A 312 17.72 -8.22 -11.30
N ASN A 313 17.00 -9.32 -11.52
CA ASN A 313 17.20 -10.19 -12.68
C ASN A 313 16.85 -9.49 -14.00
N ALA A 314 15.91 -8.56 -13.98
CA ALA A 314 15.58 -7.70 -15.12
C ALA A 314 16.56 -6.52 -15.30
N GLY A 315 17.63 -6.44 -14.50
CA GLY A 315 18.66 -5.41 -14.60
C GLY A 315 18.39 -4.14 -13.80
N ALA A 316 17.53 -4.18 -12.78
CA ALA A 316 17.34 -3.05 -11.88
C ALA A 316 18.63 -2.71 -11.14
N LEU A 317 18.94 -1.42 -11.06
CA LEU A 317 20.16 -0.90 -10.46
C LEU A 317 19.95 -0.60 -8.97
N PRO A 318 20.67 -1.24 -8.03
CA PRO A 318 20.40 -1.14 -6.59
C PRO A 318 20.86 0.17 -5.95
N ASN A 319 21.56 1.06 -6.69
CA ASN A 319 22.21 2.25 -6.14
C ASN A 319 21.61 3.57 -6.64
N GLN A 320 20.38 3.57 -7.15
CA GLN A 320 19.76 4.73 -7.78
C GLN A 320 19.04 5.67 -6.79
N ASP A 321 18.57 5.12 -5.69
CA ASP A 321 17.79 5.87 -4.71
C ASP A 321 18.67 6.68 -3.75
N PRO A 322 18.17 7.82 -3.24
CA PRO A 322 18.91 8.64 -2.27
C PRO A 322 19.23 7.92 -0.97
N ILE A 323 18.32 7.07 -0.51
CA ILE A 323 18.58 6.06 0.52
C ILE A 323 18.80 4.75 -0.23
N ASN A 324 20.01 4.18 -0.10
CA ASN A 324 20.34 2.94 -0.83
C ASN A 324 19.46 1.77 -0.34
N CYS A 325 19.01 0.94 -1.27
CA CYS A 325 18.23 -0.26 -0.97
C CYS A 325 18.92 -1.18 0.05
N LEU A 326 20.26 -1.26 0.02
CA LEU A 326 21.02 -2.03 1.01
C LEU A 326 20.84 -1.48 2.43
N GLN A 327 20.77 -0.17 2.62
CA GLN A 327 20.54 0.43 3.95
C GLN A 327 19.15 0.11 4.49
N ILE A 328 18.15 0.03 3.61
CA ILE A 328 16.79 -0.41 4.00
C ILE A 328 16.82 -1.86 4.46
N ALA A 329 17.44 -2.76 3.68
CA ALA A 329 17.55 -4.18 4.03
C ALA A 329 18.32 -4.39 5.36
N LEU A 330 19.39 -3.65 5.58
CA LEU A 330 20.15 -3.63 6.84
C LEU A 330 19.29 -3.17 8.02
N ARG A 331 18.54 -2.07 7.86
CA ARG A 331 17.64 -1.55 8.90
C ARG A 331 16.55 -2.57 9.28
N MET A 332 16.08 -3.33 8.30
CA MET A 332 15.06 -4.38 8.52
C MET A 332 15.63 -5.66 9.10
N GLY A 333 16.95 -5.84 9.10
CA GLY A 333 17.59 -7.09 9.51
C GLY A 333 17.36 -8.26 8.55
N ASN A 334 17.04 -7.99 7.29
CA ASN A 334 16.73 -9.03 6.32
C ASN A 334 17.98 -9.49 5.56
N TYR A 335 18.58 -10.59 6.04
CA TYR A 335 19.81 -11.14 5.47
C TYR A 335 19.66 -11.60 4.02
N GLU A 336 18.51 -12.13 3.66
CA GLU A 336 18.27 -12.63 2.31
C GLU A 336 18.23 -11.47 1.31
N LEU A 337 17.51 -10.38 1.62
CA LEU A 337 17.54 -9.15 0.82
C LEU A 337 18.93 -8.53 0.76
N MET A 338 19.66 -8.51 1.88
CA MET A 338 21.03 -8.01 1.89
C MET A 338 21.92 -8.79 0.93
N ASN A 339 21.91 -10.12 1.04
CA ASN A 339 22.71 -11.01 0.18
C ASN A 339 22.32 -10.84 -1.30
N LEU A 340 21.02 -10.77 -1.57
CA LEU A 340 20.49 -10.54 -2.92
C LEU A 340 21.00 -9.21 -3.52
N LEU A 341 20.88 -8.12 -2.78
CA LEU A 341 21.34 -6.79 -3.22
C LEU A 341 22.86 -6.74 -3.41
N LEU A 342 23.62 -7.34 -2.48
CA LEU A 342 25.08 -7.39 -2.54
C LEU A 342 25.56 -8.17 -3.77
N ARG A 343 24.95 -9.30 -4.09
CA ARG A 343 25.24 -10.10 -5.30
C ARG A 343 24.98 -9.34 -6.60
N HIS A 344 24.00 -8.40 -6.58
CA HIS A 344 23.68 -7.56 -7.74
C HIS A 344 24.37 -6.19 -7.71
N GLY A 345 25.41 -6.04 -6.91
CA GLY A 345 26.30 -4.87 -6.96
C GLY A 345 25.86 -3.68 -6.10
N ALA A 346 25.05 -3.90 -5.06
CA ALA A 346 24.77 -2.85 -4.09
C ALA A 346 26.06 -2.29 -3.48
N ASN A 347 26.16 -0.96 -3.39
CA ASN A 347 27.35 -0.30 -2.90
C ASN A 347 27.39 -0.27 -1.38
N VAL A 348 28.23 -1.11 -0.79
CA VAL A 348 28.43 -1.19 0.67
C VAL A 348 29.05 0.09 1.26
N ASN A 349 29.74 0.90 0.44
CA ASN A 349 30.41 2.14 0.84
C ASN A 349 29.57 3.39 0.51
N TYR A 350 28.26 3.23 0.26
CA TYR A 350 27.38 4.34 -0.04
C TYR A 350 27.06 5.15 1.22
N PHE A 351 27.14 6.47 1.12
CA PHE A 351 26.76 7.41 2.16
C PHE A 351 25.41 8.06 1.81
N CYS A 352 24.44 7.94 2.70
CA CYS A 352 23.19 8.64 2.57
C CYS A 352 23.34 10.12 2.97
N ARG A 353 22.90 11.03 2.11
CA ARG A 353 22.90 12.49 2.36
C ARG A 353 21.52 13.02 2.81
N VAL A 354 20.58 12.15 3.07
CA VAL A 354 19.22 12.55 3.49
C VAL A 354 19.17 12.72 4.99
N ASN A 355 18.62 13.81 5.46
CA ASN A 355 18.67 14.37 6.83
C ASN A 355 18.07 13.52 7.97
N THR A 356 17.85 12.23 7.81
CA THR A 356 17.05 11.46 8.77
C THR A 356 17.83 10.49 9.66
N THR A 357 19.13 10.30 9.43
CA THR A 357 19.91 9.33 10.21
C THR A 357 21.21 9.94 10.72
N HIS A 358 21.48 9.70 11.99
CA HIS A 358 22.69 10.16 12.68
C HIS A 358 23.98 9.50 12.19
N PHE A 359 23.87 8.51 11.32
CA PHE A 359 24.98 7.74 10.79
C PHE A 359 24.71 7.39 9.32
N PRO A 360 25.42 7.98 8.37
CA PRO A 360 25.08 7.81 6.95
C PRO A 360 25.59 6.52 6.30
N SER A 361 26.37 5.69 6.99
CA SER A 361 26.97 4.47 6.41
C SER A 361 26.21 3.19 6.77
N ALA A 362 26.38 2.16 5.95
CA ALA A 362 25.85 0.82 6.18
C ALA A 362 26.33 0.20 7.50
N LEU A 363 27.54 0.56 7.94
CA LEU A 363 28.19 0.02 9.14
C LEU A 363 27.36 0.20 10.42
N GLN A 364 26.66 1.34 10.57
CA GLN A 364 25.86 1.62 11.77
C GLN A 364 24.83 0.52 12.10
N TYR A 365 24.26 -0.09 11.07
CA TYR A 365 23.24 -1.13 11.24
C TYR A 365 23.87 -2.49 11.58
N ALA A 366 25.15 -2.69 11.25
CA ALA A 366 25.86 -3.94 11.41
C ALA A 366 26.67 -4.03 12.72
N LEU A 367 26.83 -2.94 13.48
CA LEU A 367 27.70 -2.93 14.68
C LEU A 367 27.28 -3.95 15.76
N LYS A 368 26.00 -4.27 15.87
CA LYS A 368 25.46 -5.21 16.86
C LYS A 368 25.35 -6.65 16.35
N ASP A 369 25.61 -6.86 15.06
CA ASP A 369 25.34 -8.11 14.37
C ASP A 369 26.57 -8.53 13.55
N GLU A 370 27.23 -9.56 14.02
CA GLU A 370 28.46 -10.06 13.39
C GLU A 370 28.20 -10.63 11.98
N VAL A 371 27.04 -11.25 11.75
CA VAL A 371 26.68 -11.79 10.42
C VAL A 371 26.58 -10.65 9.42
N MET A 372 25.83 -9.60 9.73
CA MET A 372 25.73 -8.40 8.89
C MET A 372 27.09 -7.75 8.68
N LEU A 373 27.88 -7.61 9.75
CA LEU A 373 29.20 -6.98 9.70
C LEU A 373 30.11 -7.73 8.73
N ARG A 374 30.19 -9.06 8.86
CA ARG A 374 30.99 -9.90 7.97
C ARG A 374 30.47 -9.89 6.53
N MET A 375 29.16 -9.88 6.33
CA MET A 375 28.59 -9.73 4.98
C MET A 375 29.07 -8.43 4.31
N LEU A 376 29.01 -7.29 4.99
CA LEU A 376 29.50 -6.02 4.44
C LEU A 376 30.99 -6.09 4.10
N MET A 377 31.82 -6.64 5.01
CA MET A 377 33.27 -6.79 4.81
C MET A 377 33.60 -7.74 3.65
N ASN A 378 32.91 -8.88 3.55
CA ASN A 378 33.07 -9.86 2.48
C ASN A 378 32.79 -9.23 1.09
N TYR A 379 31.84 -8.31 1.02
CA TYR A 379 31.50 -7.60 -0.22
C TYR A 379 32.26 -6.28 -0.43
N GLY A 380 33.37 -6.06 0.31
CA GLY A 380 34.34 -4.99 0.05
C GLY A 380 34.02 -3.66 0.72
N TYR A 381 33.47 -3.70 1.93
CA TYR A 381 33.43 -2.51 2.79
C TYR A 381 34.86 -2.02 3.08
N ASP A 382 35.07 -0.71 3.01
CA ASP A 382 36.38 -0.08 3.18
C ASP A 382 36.72 0.10 4.66
N VAL A 383 37.24 -0.96 5.25
CA VAL A 383 37.58 -1.03 6.69
C VAL A 383 38.69 -0.07 7.08
N HIS A 384 39.67 0.20 6.18
CA HIS A 384 40.76 1.12 6.47
C HIS A 384 40.25 2.50 6.89
N ARG A 385 39.16 2.98 6.28
CA ARG A 385 38.58 4.26 6.64
C ARG A 385 38.09 4.35 8.08
N CYS A 386 37.76 3.23 8.71
CA CYS A 386 37.35 3.21 10.11
C CYS A 386 38.49 3.53 11.07
N PHE A 387 39.74 3.23 10.66
CA PHE A 387 40.95 3.45 11.46
C PHE A 387 41.72 4.70 11.06
N ASP A 388 41.30 5.38 9.98
CA ASP A 388 41.90 6.62 9.49
C ASP A 388 41.38 7.79 10.34
N CYS A 389 41.99 7.97 11.51
CA CYS A 389 41.62 9.03 12.43
C CYS A 389 42.27 10.36 12.03
N PRO A 390 41.53 11.39 11.67
CA PRO A 390 42.08 12.66 11.23
C PRO A 390 42.81 13.44 12.33
N GLN A 391 42.63 13.05 13.60
CA GLN A 391 43.24 13.69 14.75
C GLN A 391 44.53 12.96 15.22
N GLY A 392 44.76 11.71 14.73
CA GLY A 392 45.93 10.92 15.07
C GLY A 392 46.12 10.79 16.60
N ASN A 393 47.31 11.18 17.10
CA ASN A 393 47.62 11.21 18.52
C ASN A 393 47.37 12.56 19.19
N SER A 394 46.81 13.55 18.48
CA SER A 394 46.45 14.83 19.07
C SER A 394 45.17 14.72 19.91
N SER A 395 44.98 15.65 20.85
CA SER A 395 43.80 15.65 21.72
C SER A 395 42.51 15.69 20.90
N HIS A 396 41.74 14.63 21.00
CA HIS A 396 40.36 14.63 20.50
C HIS A 396 39.56 15.67 21.31
N SER A 397 39.38 16.86 20.76
CA SER A 397 38.51 17.84 21.35
C SER A 397 37.13 17.22 21.47
N GLN A 398 36.52 17.37 22.66
CA GLN A 398 35.16 16.88 22.87
C GLN A 398 34.28 17.42 21.75
N TYR A 399 33.69 16.53 20.97
CA TYR A 399 32.59 16.90 20.09
C TYR A 399 31.48 17.46 20.97
N VAL A 400 31.33 18.77 20.96
CA VAL A 400 30.19 19.44 21.57
C VAL A 400 28.99 18.99 20.74
N THR A 401 28.12 18.23 21.34
CA THR A 401 26.85 17.76 20.76
C THR A 401 25.82 18.89 20.64
N ASP A 402 26.28 20.13 20.53
CA ASP A 402 25.42 21.28 20.31
C ASP A 402 24.92 21.28 18.85
N GLY A 403 23.73 20.73 18.72
CA GLY A 403 22.94 20.82 17.51
C GLY A 403 23.52 19.96 16.36
N TRP A 404 22.84 18.91 16.08
CA TRP A 404 23.06 18.03 14.90
C TRP A 404 22.82 18.79 13.58
N THR A 405 23.60 19.86 13.36
CA THR A 405 23.55 20.59 12.11
C THR A 405 24.48 19.95 11.09
N SER A 406 23.88 19.33 10.07
CA SER A 406 24.37 19.13 8.69
C SER A 406 25.80 18.60 8.43
N THR A 407 26.57 18.18 9.40
CA THR A 407 27.88 17.55 9.16
C THR A 407 27.69 16.07 8.88
N VAL A 408 27.93 15.68 7.64
CA VAL A 408 28.05 14.28 7.22
C VAL A 408 29.10 13.60 8.10
N ILE A 409 28.66 12.78 9.04
CA ILE A 409 29.58 11.92 9.81
C ILE A 409 30.13 10.90 8.82
N LYS A 410 31.39 11.05 8.47
CA LYS A 410 32.12 10.09 7.62
C LYS A 410 32.53 8.89 8.47
N ASP A 411 32.74 7.71 7.86
CA ASP A 411 33.27 6.52 8.55
C ASP A 411 34.67 6.78 9.14
N THR A 412 35.39 7.77 8.65
CA THR A 412 36.64 8.30 9.24
C THR A 412 36.51 8.72 10.71
N MET A 413 35.28 8.84 11.20
CA MET A 413 34.97 9.14 12.61
C MET A 413 34.51 7.89 13.38
N PHE A 414 34.73 6.71 12.85
CA PHE A 414 34.34 5.45 13.52
C PHE A 414 34.85 5.39 14.96
N CYS A 415 36.10 5.79 15.20
CA CYS A 415 36.69 5.80 16.53
C CYS A 415 35.94 6.70 17.52
N GLU A 416 35.35 7.81 17.06
CA GLU A 416 34.52 8.68 17.89
C GLU A 416 33.19 8.04 18.25
N VAL A 417 32.55 7.38 17.29
CA VAL A 417 31.24 6.77 17.46
C VAL A 417 31.31 5.50 18.30
N ILE A 418 32.24 4.60 18.02
CA ILE A 418 32.33 3.30 18.72
C ILE A 418 32.79 3.45 20.18
N THR A 419 33.43 4.57 20.52
CA THR A 419 33.85 4.89 21.88
C THR A 419 32.79 5.58 22.73
N LEU A 420 31.59 5.89 22.15
CA LEU A 420 30.47 6.43 22.92
C LEU A 420 30.03 5.46 24.01
N SER A 421 29.60 5.99 25.16
CA SER A 421 29.26 5.21 26.36
C SER A 421 28.29 4.06 26.09
N TRP A 422 27.33 4.26 25.20
CA TRP A 422 26.29 3.28 24.85
C TRP A 422 26.72 2.27 23.75
N LEU A 423 27.83 2.51 23.03
CA LEU A 423 28.42 1.59 22.02
C LEU A 423 29.74 0.96 22.48
N LYS A 424 30.38 1.51 23.51
CA LYS A 424 31.70 1.10 24.03
C LYS A 424 31.82 -0.42 24.25
N HIS A 425 30.76 -1.06 24.72
CA HIS A 425 30.73 -2.51 24.98
C HIS A 425 30.80 -3.37 23.70
N LEU A 426 30.56 -2.81 22.54
CA LEU A 426 30.66 -3.51 21.24
C LEU A 426 32.06 -3.35 20.61
N SER A 427 32.86 -2.38 21.07
CA SER A 427 34.10 -1.98 20.41
C SER A 427 35.05 -3.14 20.19
N GLY A 428 35.25 -4.00 21.22
CA GLY A 428 36.13 -5.16 21.14
C GLY A 428 35.73 -6.15 20.04
N LYS A 429 34.43 -6.54 20.01
CA LYS A 429 33.92 -7.48 19.02
C LYS A 429 33.99 -6.91 17.60
N VAL A 430 33.56 -5.68 17.41
CA VAL A 430 33.55 -5.02 16.10
C VAL A 430 34.97 -4.86 15.56
N VAL A 431 35.88 -4.34 16.36
CA VAL A 431 37.28 -4.14 15.94
C VAL A 431 37.96 -5.49 15.65
N ARG A 432 37.73 -6.52 16.49
CA ARG A 432 38.28 -7.86 16.26
C ARG A 432 37.87 -8.42 14.89
N VAL A 433 36.61 -8.29 14.51
CA VAL A 433 36.12 -8.70 13.19
C VAL A 433 36.76 -7.87 12.08
N MET A 434 36.84 -6.55 12.23
CA MET A 434 37.42 -5.66 11.23
C MET A 434 38.88 -5.98 10.94
N LEU A 435 39.64 -6.41 11.96
CA LEU A 435 41.02 -6.78 11.81
C LEU A 435 41.26 -7.97 10.86
N ASP A 436 40.26 -8.81 10.61
CA ASP A 436 40.37 -9.89 9.61
C ASP A 436 40.41 -9.36 8.16
N TYR A 437 40.11 -8.08 7.94
CA TYR A 437 39.94 -7.46 6.60
C TYR A 437 40.94 -6.34 6.29
N VAL A 438 41.93 -6.13 7.18
CA VAL A 438 42.97 -5.10 7.03
C VAL A 438 44.37 -5.73 7.21
N ASP A 439 45.38 -5.07 6.65
CA ASP A 439 46.77 -5.44 6.82
C ASP A 439 47.32 -4.88 8.13
N HIS A 440 47.98 -3.74 8.08
CA HIS A 440 48.51 -3.04 9.24
C HIS A 440 47.76 -1.74 9.44
N ILE A 441 47.30 -1.49 10.67
CA ILE A 441 46.59 -0.27 11.04
C ILE A 441 47.16 0.33 12.30
N ASN A 442 47.09 1.67 12.37
CA ASN A 442 47.39 2.40 13.58
C ASN A 442 46.07 2.78 14.27
N ILE A 443 45.92 2.39 15.52
CA ILE A 443 44.73 2.73 16.33
C ILE A 443 45.02 4.04 17.07
N CYS A 444 44.10 5.00 17.03
CA CYS A 444 44.25 6.23 17.82
C CYS A 444 44.15 5.93 19.32
N TRP A 445 44.79 6.75 20.14
CA TRP A 445 44.88 6.55 21.59
C TRP A 445 43.48 6.42 22.26
N LYS A 446 42.47 7.12 21.76
CA LYS A 446 41.11 7.09 22.32
C LYS A 446 40.45 5.73 22.14
N LEU A 447 40.58 5.15 20.94
CA LEU A 447 40.06 3.82 20.65
C LEU A 447 40.87 2.75 21.43
N GLU A 448 42.20 2.89 21.48
CA GLU A 448 43.08 1.99 22.22
C GLU A 448 42.70 1.97 23.72
N ALA A 449 42.46 3.13 24.33
CA ALA A 449 42.06 3.23 25.73
C ALA A 449 40.77 2.45 26.01
N VAL A 450 39.78 2.54 25.11
CA VAL A 450 38.51 1.82 25.24
C VAL A 450 38.69 0.32 25.02
N LEU A 451 39.55 -0.08 24.05
CA LEU A 451 39.80 -1.49 23.76
C LEU A 451 40.55 -2.20 24.88
N LYS A 452 41.44 -1.50 25.60
CA LYS A 452 42.16 -2.04 26.78
C LYS A 452 41.20 -2.50 27.88
N GLU A 453 40.00 -1.96 27.95
CA GLU A 453 38.98 -2.36 28.93
C GLU A 453 38.11 -3.55 28.44
N GLN A 454 38.29 -4.03 27.20
CA GLN A 454 37.50 -5.12 26.63
C GLN A 454 38.18 -6.49 26.82
N GLU A 455 37.37 -7.54 27.00
CA GLU A 455 37.85 -8.92 27.15
C GLU A 455 38.69 -9.39 25.97
N LEU A 456 38.42 -8.93 24.77
CA LEU A 456 39.11 -9.29 23.53
C LEU A 456 40.44 -8.53 23.31
N TRP A 457 40.81 -7.64 24.25
CA TRP A 457 42.03 -6.86 24.09
C TRP A 457 43.33 -7.71 23.88
N PRO A 458 43.56 -8.82 24.61
CA PRO A 458 44.76 -9.63 24.38
C PRO A 458 44.88 -10.11 22.93
N ASP A 459 43.77 -10.58 22.34
CA ASP A 459 43.74 -11.05 20.95
C ASP A 459 43.94 -9.90 19.96
N ILE A 460 43.28 -8.78 20.20
CA ILE A 460 43.41 -7.57 19.38
C ILE A 460 44.86 -7.07 19.41
N ASN A 461 45.45 -6.97 20.59
CA ASN A 461 46.80 -6.50 20.76
C ASN A 461 47.81 -7.44 20.09
N LEU A 462 47.61 -8.75 20.20
CA LEU A 462 48.44 -9.75 19.53
C LEU A 462 48.44 -9.55 18.00
N ILE A 463 47.27 -9.26 17.43
CA ILE A 463 47.11 -8.99 15.99
C ILE A 463 47.79 -7.69 15.57
N LEU A 464 47.73 -6.66 16.40
CA LEU A 464 48.30 -5.33 16.11
C LEU A 464 49.81 -5.30 16.21
N THR A 465 50.37 -6.04 17.15
CA THR A 465 51.83 -6.04 17.43
C THR A 465 52.62 -7.04 16.61
N ASN A 466 51.98 -8.09 16.09
CA ASN A 466 52.64 -9.11 15.30
C ASN A 466 52.46 -8.92 13.79
N PRO A 467 53.43 -9.29 12.96
CA PRO A 467 53.30 -9.25 11.51
C PRO A 467 52.17 -10.19 11.05
N ARG A 468 51.38 -9.72 10.10
CA ARG A 468 50.31 -10.51 9.48
C ARG A 468 50.89 -11.67 8.66
N SER A 469 50.19 -12.80 8.62
CA SER A 469 50.62 -13.93 7.80
C SER A 469 50.68 -13.55 6.32
N LEU A 470 51.67 -14.10 5.59
CA LEU A 470 51.79 -13.89 4.15
C LEU A 470 50.51 -14.28 3.40
N LYS A 471 49.84 -15.35 3.84
CA LYS A 471 48.57 -15.81 3.29
C LYS A 471 47.49 -14.71 3.39
N HIS A 472 47.41 -14.04 4.53
CA HIS A 472 46.47 -12.94 4.75
C HIS A 472 46.78 -11.72 3.86
N LEU A 473 48.05 -11.30 3.82
CA LEU A 473 48.52 -10.18 3.00
C LEU A 473 48.25 -10.43 1.50
N CYS A 474 48.51 -11.65 1.02
CA CYS A 474 48.20 -12.05 -0.35
C CYS A 474 46.70 -11.95 -0.64
N ARG A 475 45.83 -12.39 0.27
CA ARG A 475 44.38 -12.26 0.13
C ARG A 475 44.00 -10.81 -0.06
N LEU A 476 44.44 -9.93 0.82
CA LEU A 476 44.12 -8.51 0.75
C LEU A 476 44.60 -7.90 -0.57
N LYS A 477 45.85 -8.22 -0.97
CA LYS A 477 46.39 -7.68 -2.23
C LYS A 477 45.64 -8.18 -3.47
N ILE A 478 45.26 -9.44 -3.52
CA ILE A 478 44.47 -10.00 -4.60
C ILE A 478 43.09 -9.27 -4.66
N ARG A 479 42.43 -9.08 -3.54
CA ARG A 479 41.15 -8.38 -3.45
C ARG A 479 41.25 -6.91 -3.89
N GLU A 480 42.33 -6.23 -3.50
CA GLU A 480 42.64 -4.87 -3.95
C GLU A 480 42.82 -4.82 -5.48
N CYS A 481 43.61 -5.72 -6.04
CA CYS A 481 43.84 -5.79 -7.49
C CYS A 481 42.58 -6.15 -8.29
N MET A 482 41.71 -6.99 -7.76
CA MET A 482 40.43 -7.32 -8.38
C MET A 482 39.48 -6.12 -8.40
N GLY A 483 39.58 -5.29 -7.39
CA GLY A 483 38.67 -4.16 -7.22
C GLY A 483 37.28 -4.57 -6.75
N ARG A 484 36.57 -3.61 -6.17
CA ARG A 484 35.30 -3.83 -5.47
C ARG A 484 34.17 -4.36 -6.35
N LEU A 485 34.11 -3.92 -7.61
CA LEU A 485 33.06 -4.34 -8.54
C LEU A 485 33.17 -5.83 -8.89
N ARG A 486 34.38 -6.33 -9.11
CA ARG A 486 34.61 -7.74 -9.45
C ARG A 486 34.39 -8.67 -8.25
N LEU A 487 34.72 -8.21 -7.04
CA LEU A 487 34.44 -8.96 -5.81
C LEU A 487 32.95 -9.17 -5.55
N ARG A 488 32.11 -8.24 -6.03
CA ARG A 488 30.65 -8.31 -5.89
C ARG A 488 29.98 -9.16 -6.97
N CYS A 489 30.71 -9.52 -8.02
CA CYS A 489 30.19 -10.32 -9.13
C CYS A 489 30.59 -11.79 -8.96
N PRO A 490 29.70 -12.68 -8.46
CA PRO A 490 30.02 -14.11 -8.28
C PRO A 490 30.46 -14.78 -9.58
N VAL A 491 29.88 -14.37 -10.70
CA VAL A 491 30.20 -14.88 -12.04
C VAL A 491 31.65 -14.59 -12.42
N PHE A 492 32.22 -13.44 -12.05
CA PHE A 492 33.62 -13.12 -12.32
C PHE A 492 34.58 -14.13 -11.69
N MET A 493 34.28 -14.56 -10.45
CA MET A 493 35.11 -15.54 -9.74
C MET A 493 35.09 -16.91 -10.41
N THR A 494 34.02 -17.29 -11.11
CA THR A 494 33.95 -18.58 -11.81
C THR A 494 34.91 -18.63 -12.99
N PHE A 495 35.17 -17.50 -13.64
CA PHE A 495 36.11 -17.41 -14.79
C PHE A 495 37.57 -17.34 -14.41
N LEU A 496 37.89 -17.09 -13.14
CA LEU A 496 39.30 -17.09 -12.73
C LEU A 496 39.88 -18.51 -12.79
N PRO A 497 41.07 -18.69 -13.37
CA PRO A 497 41.74 -19.99 -13.45
C PRO A 497 42.39 -20.35 -12.11
N LEU A 498 41.60 -20.36 -11.03
CA LEU A 498 42.04 -20.67 -9.67
C LEU A 498 41.26 -21.87 -9.13
N PRO A 499 41.90 -22.74 -8.32
CA PRO A 499 41.18 -23.77 -7.56
C PRO A 499 40.07 -23.19 -6.68
N ASN A 500 38.99 -23.93 -6.49
CA ASN A 500 37.86 -23.46 -5.70
C ASN A 500 38.25 -23.08 -4.26
N CYS A 501 39.15 -23.82 -3.63
CA CYS A 501 39.64 -23.50 -2.28
C CYS A 501 40.32 -22.12 -2.20
N LEU A 502 40.99 -21.68 -3.27
CA LEU A 502 41.56 -20.33 -3.34
C LEU A 502 40.52 -19.27 -3.65
N LYS A 503 39.53 -19.57 -4.51
CA LYS A 503 38.40 -18.68 -4.74
C LYS A 503 37.60 -18.44 -3.46
N ASP A 504 37.31 -19.51 -2.72
CA ASP A 504 36.60 -19.47 -1.45
C ASP A 504 37.39 -18.68 -0.39
N TYR A 505 38.69 -18.88 -0.35
CA TYR A 505 39.60 -18.12 0.53
C TYR A 505 39.63 -16.62 0.20
N ILE A 506 39.68 -16.24 -1.09
CA ILE A 506 39.66 -14.84 -1.53
C ILE A 506 38.35 -14.19 -1.17
N LEU A 507 37.25 -14.93 -1.24
CA LEU A 507 35.90 -14.46 -0.92
C LEU A 507 35.57 -14.46 0.58
N TYR A 508 36.50 -14.89 1.43
CA TYR A 508 36.26 -15.03 2.88
C TYR A 508 35.11 -15.98 3.23
N LYS A 509 34.91 -17.05 2.44
CA LYS A 509 33.84 -18.02 2.73
C LYS A 509 34.00 -18.70 4.10
N GLU A 510 35.20 -18.80 4.64
CA GLU A 510 35.41 -19.26 6.03
C GLU A 510 34.75 -18.36 7.08
N TYR A 511 34.42 -17.13 6.73
CA TYR A 511 33.72 -16.14 7.59
C TYR A 511 32.30 -15.85 7.11
N ASP A 512 31.79 -16.60 6.14
CA ASP A 512 30.40 -16.47 5.67
C ASP A 512 29.48 -17.23 6.62
N LEU A 513 29.05 -16.54 7.66
CA LEU A 513 28.17 -17.11 8.67
C LEU A 513 26.73 -17.30 8.17
N TYR A 514 26.37 -16.63 7.08
CA TYR A 514 25.03 -16.75 6.51
C TYR A 514 24.84 -18.02 5.66
N GLY A 515 25.90 -18.55 5.07
CA GLY A 515 25.85 -19.72 4.19
C GLY A 515 26.24 -21.05 4.87
N GLN A 516 26.36 -21.08 6.19
CA GLN A 516 26.79 -22.26 6.95
C GLN A 516 25.65 -23.04 7.63
N GLU A 517 24.38 -22.71 7.37
CA GLU A 517 23.22 -23.49 7.83
C GLU A 517 22.88 -24.63 6.88
#